data_3a67a5c7cf294b7625d50fa6201ed1e3
#
_entry.id   3a67a5c7cf294b7625d50fa6201ed1e3
#
_cell.length_a   1.000
_cell.length_b   1.000
_cell.length_c   1.000
_cell.angle_alpha   90.00
_cell.angle_beta   90.00
_cell.angle_gamma   90.00
#
_symmetry.space_group_name_H-M   'P 1'
#
loop_
_entity.id
_entity.type
_entity.pdbx_description
1 polymer ?
#
loop_
_entity_poly.entity_id
_entity_poly.type
_entity_poly.pdbx_seq_one_letter_code
_entity_poly.pdbx_strand_id
1 'polypeptide(L)'
;DAEGNAYKYEVKEQPVDGYKSEVHGYDITNTKVAQTTVEGTKTWKDGNATTRPATIKVDLLQNGQVINTQEASEATGWKYTFKDLAAYDAEGNAYKYEVKEQPVDGYKSEVHGYDITNTKVAQTTVEGTKTWKDGNATTRPATIKVDLLQNGQVINTQEASEATGWKYGFKDLAAYDAEGNAYKYEVKEQPVDGYKSEVKGYDITNTKVAQTTVEGTKTWKDGNATDRPKTIKVDLLQNGQV
;
A
#
# COMPACT_ATOMS: atom_id res chain seq x y z
N ASP A 1 10.10 57.46 -8.10
CA ASP A 1 10.20 56.73 -9.38
C ASP A 1 10.55 57.65 -10.54
N ALA A 2 10.63 57.12 -11.74
CA ALA A 2 11.01 57.88 -12.93
C ALA A 2 9.99 58.96 -13.29
N GLU A 3 8.75 58.86 -12.82
CA GLU A 3 7.69 59.82 -13.05
C GLU A 3 7.60 60.86 -11.94
N GLY A 4 8.47 60.80 -10.93
CA GLY A 4 8.48 61.75 -9.81
C GLY A 4 7.57 61.39 -8.66
N ASN A 5 6.99 60.18 -8.63
CA ASN A 5 6.18 59.72 -7.52
C ASN A 5 7.09 59.20 -6.41
N ALA A 6 6.75 59.53 -5.16
CA ALA A 6 7.51 59.03 -4.00
C ALA A 6 7.27 57.53 -3.80
N TYR A 7 8.34 56.78 -3.56
CA TYR A 7 8.22 55.37 -3.14
C TYR A 7 7.74 55.31 -1.71
N LYS A 8 6.92 54.31 -1.42
CA LYS A 8 6.51 53.98 -0.07
C LYS A 8 7.34 52.77 0.38
N TYR A 9 8.11 52.96 1.45
CA TYR A 9 8.93 51.89 2.00
C TYR A 9 8.29 51.32 3.26
N GLU A 10 8.31 50.00 3.35
CA GLU A 10 7.84 49.27 4.51
C GLU A 10 8.85 48.15 4.82
N VAL A 11 8.86 47.70 6.06
CA VAL A 11 9.67 46.56 6.45
C VAL A 11 8.76 45.47 7.00
N LYS A 12 9.14 44.23 6.75
CA LYS A 12 8.43 43.05 7.25
C LYS A 12 9.47 42.00 7.62
N GLU A 13 9.35 41.45 8.82
CA GLU A 13 10.22 40.39 9.24
C GLU A 13 9.74 39.05 8.65
N GLN A 14 10.67 38.24 8.17
CA GLN A 14 10.34 36.86 7.86
C GLN A 14 9.99 36.13 9.17
N PRO A 15 8.95 35.26 9.18
CA PRO A 15 8.50 34.64 10.42
C PRO A 15 9.61 33.96 11.23
N VAL A 16 9.59 34.18 12.53
CA VAL A 16 10.52 33.53 13.47
C VAL A 16 9.70 32.61 14.36
N ASP A 17 10.03 31.31 14.32
CA ASP A 17 9.32 30.33 15.12
C ASP A 17 9.34 30.68 16.60
N GLY A 18 8.16 30.59 17.24
CA GLY A 18 8.03 30.84 18.66
C GLY A 18 7.88 32.32 19.04
N TYR A 19 7.85 33.21 18.07
CA TYR A 19 7.73 34.64 18.34
C TYR A 19 6.63 35.29 17.52
N LYS A 20 5.95 36.28 18.12
CA LYS A 20 5.03 37.14 17.45
C LYS A 20 5.78 38.41 17.06
N SER A 21 5.69 38.80 15.81
CA SER A 21 6.37 40.01 15.29
C SER A 21 5.42 41.17 15.19
N GLU A 22 5.88 42.34 15.64
CA GLU A 22 5.17 43.61 15.46
C GLU A 22 6.13 44.60 14.85
N VAL A 23 5.62 45.38 13.87
CA VAL A 23 6.40 46.41 13.19
C VAL A 23 5.74 47.77 13.45
N HIS A 24 6.52 48.68 14.01
CA HIS A 24 6.10 50.06 14.21
C HIS A 24 7.10 50.96 13.46
N GLY A 25 6.61 51.57 12.35
CA GLY A 25 7.51 52.27 11.44
C GLY A 25 8.46 51.23 10.80
N TYR A 26 9.75 51.33 11.14
CA TYR A 26 10.78 50.39 10.68
C TYR A 26 11.36 49.55 11.84
N ASP A 27 10.79 49.74 13.03
CA ASP A 27 11.27 49.01 14.22
C ASP A 27 10.45 47.74 14.39
N ILE A 28 11.17 46.65 14.69
CA ILE A 28 10.58 45.32 14.81
C ILE A 28 10.73 44.83 16.24
N THR A 29 9.64 44.35 16.83
CA THR A 29 9.63 43.77 18.15
C THR A 29 9.12 42.36 18.08
N ASN A 30 9.88 41.39 18.58
CA ASN A 30 9.47 39.98 18.70
C ASN A 30 9.14 39.68 20.15
N THR A 31 7.93 39.18 20.37
CA THR A 31 7.50 38.74 21.70
C THR A 31 7.36 37.21 21.68
N LYS A 32 7.98 36.53 22.65
CA LYS A 32 7.89 35.08 22.74
C LYS A 32 6.43 34.67 22.98
N VAL A 33 5.92 33.74 22.14
CA VAL A 33 4.55 33.25 22.30
C VAL A 33 4.48 32.19 23.39
N ALA A 34 3.29 32.00 23.97
CA ALA A 34 3.03 30.94 24.92
C ALA A 34 3.28 29.58 24.28
N GLN A 35 3.74 28.63 25.06
CA GLN A 35 3.98 27.26 24.64
C GLN A 35 2.92 26.32 25.21
N THR A 36 2.72 25.20 24.53
CA THR A 36 1.80 24.16 24.95
C THR A 36 2.42 22.79 24.77
N THR A 37 1.76 21.79 25.29
CA THR A 37 2.16 20.39 25.20
C THR A 37 1.01 19.58 24.67
N VAL A 38 1.30 18.65 23.76
CA VAL A 38 0.35 17.65 23.29
C VAL A 38 0.84 16.30 23.80
N GLU A 39 0.03 15.67 24.61
CA GLU A 39 0.39 14.35 25.17
C GLU A 39 -0.84 13.47 25.22
N GLY A 40 -0.62 12.18 25.12
CA GLY A 40 -1.71 11.22 25.14
C GLY A 40 -1.25 9.82 25.45
N THR A 41 -2.23 8.94 25.55
CA THR A 41 -2.02 7.53 25.87
C THR A 41 -2.60 6.66 24.77
N LYS A 42 -1.85 5.61 24.44
CA LYS A 42 -2.30 4.56 23.51
C LYS A 42 -2.93 3.43 24.30
N THR A 43 -4.13 3.03 23.92
CA THR A 43 -4.85 1.91 24.53
C THR A 43 -5.10 0.84 23.47
N TRP A 44 -4.92 -0.41 23.85
CA TRP A 44 -5.18 -1.57 23.01
C TRP A 44 -6.43 -2.29 23.48
N LYS A 45 -7.39 -2.52 22.56
CA LYS A 45 -8.56 -3.35 22.78
C LYS A 45 -8.43 -4.61 21.92
N ASP A 46 -7.64 -5.56 22.39
CA ASP A 46 -7.30 -6.76 21.65
C ASP A 46 -7.19 -8.01 22.52
N GLY A 47 -7.64 -7.95 23.76
CA GLY A 47 -7.56 -9.08 24.69
C GLY A 47 -6.13 -9.51 24.97
N ASN A 48 -5.19 -8.55 25.05
CA ASN A 48 -3.77 -8.80 25.26
C ASN A 48 -3.15 -9.66 24.15
N ALA A 49 -3.53 -9.38 22.91
CA ALA A 49 -3.01 -10.11 21.75
C ALA A 49 -1.49 -10.00 21.67
N THR A 50 -0.87 -11.12 21.29
CA THR A 50 0.59 -11.17 21.10
C THR A 50 1.02 -10.62 19.73
N THR A 51 0.06 -10.31 18.85
CA THR A 51 0.32 -9.85 17.49
C THR A 51 0.42 -8.33 17.36
N ARG A 52 0.23 -7.59 18.48
CA ARG A 52 0.38 -6.14 18.42
C ARG A 52 1.83 -5.78 18.14
N PRO A 53 2.09 -4.69 17.39
CA PRO A 53 3.46 -4.27 17.13
C PRO A 53 4.16 -3.82 18.42
N ALA A 54 5.49 -3.85 18.41
CA ALA A 54 6.30 -3.41 19.56
C ALA A 54 6.17 -1.90 19.78
N THR A 55 5.98 -1.14 18.70
CA THR A 55 5.85 0.32 18.76
C THR A 55 4.75 0.77 17.80
N ILE A 56 4.16 1.92 18.12
CA ILE A 56 3.29 2.64 17.18
C ILE A 56 3.88 4.02 16.96
N LYS A 57 3.54 4.63 15.84
CA LYS A 57 4.00 5.98 15.51
C LYS A 57 2.82 6.94 15.52
N VAL A 58 3.03 8.06 16.21
CA VAL A 58 2.02 9.12 16.34
C VAL A 58 2.54 10.36 15.63
N ASP A 59 1.80 10.84 14.64
CA ASP A 59 2.09 12.10 13.95
C ASP A 59 1.41 13.24 14.66
N LEU A 60 2.16 14.32 14.87
CA LEU A 60 1.61 15.58 15.36
C LEU A 60 1.29 16.46 14.14
N LEU A 61 0.06 16.93 14.06
CA LEU A 61 -0.38 17.84 13.02
C LEU A 61 -0.59 19.23 13.59
N GLN A 62 -0.04 20.22 12.89
CA GLN A 62 -0.23 21.63 13.20
C GLN A 62 -0.97 22.25 12.02
N ASN A 63 -2.19 22.72 12.25
CA ASN A 63 -3.04 23.26 11.19
C ASN A 63 -3.16 22.29 9.99
N GLY A 64 -3.29 20.99 10.29
CA GLY A 64 -3.46 19.96 9.27
C GLY A 64 -2.16 19.43 8.63
N GLN A 65 -1.00 19.98 8.99
CA GLN A 65 0.31 19.55 8.46
C GLN A 65 1.06 18.75 9.49
N VAL A 66 1.62 17.61 9.08
CA VAL A 66 2.48 16.80 9.96
C VAL A 66 3.78 17.55 10.21
N ILE A 67 4.07 17.85 11.47
CA ILE A 67 5.29 18.57 11.84
C ILE A 67 6.27 17.73 12.67
N ASN A 68 5.81 16.63 13.24
CA ASN A 68 6.67 15.77 14.04
C ASN A 68 6.03 14.39 14.18
N THR A 69 6.83 13.41 14.57
CA THR A 69 6.38 12.04 14.81
C THR A 69 7.10 11.49 16.04
N GLN A 70 6.35 10.82 16.91
CA GLN A 70 6.93 10.12 18.06
C GLN A 70 6.44 8.69 18.11
N GLU A 71 7.20 7.86 18.83
CA GLU A 71 6.85 6.47 19.04
C GLU A 71 6.31 6.27 20.45
N ALA A 72 5.34 5.38 20.59
CA ALA A 72 4.87 4.87 21.86
C ALA A 72 5.08 3.36 21.89
N SER A 73 5.42 2.84 23.04
CA SER A 73 5.74 1.44 23.24
C SER A 73 5.44 1.02 24.68
N GLU A 74 5.60 -0.26 24.97
CA GLU A 74 5.48 -0.74 26.34
C GLU A 74 6.50 -0.04 27.27
N ALA A 75 7.71 0.23 26.77
CA ALA A 75 8.75 0.92 27.53
C ALA A 75 8.32 2.33 27.95
N THR A 76 7.49 3.02 27.17
CA THR A 76 6.96 4.35 27.50
C THR A 76 5.63 4.28 28.24
N GLY A 77 5.15 3.07 28.56
CA GLY A 77 3.80 2.88 29.13
C GLY A 77 2.71 3.21 28.13
N TRP A 78 3.00 3.09 26.85
CA TRP A 78 2.12 3.45 25.74
C TRP A 78 1.71 4.93 25.79
N LYS A 79 2.64 5.78 26.21
CA LYS A 79 2.45 7.22 26.28
C LYS A 79 3.39 7.93 25.30
N TYR A 80 2.94 9.09 24.83
CA TYR A 80 3.73 9.94 23.97
C TYR A 80 3.53 11.40 24.37
N THR A 81 4.52 12.24 24.09
CA THR A 81 4.50 13.66 24.46
C THR A 81 5.25 14.48 23.42
N PHE A 82 4.62 15.58 22.98
CA PHE A 82 5.27 16.63 22.17
C PHE A 82 5.29 17.89 23.02
N LYS A 83 6.48 18.31 23.42
CA LYS A 83 6.68 19.45 24.31
C LYS A 83 7.11 20.70 23.58
N ASP A 84 6.99 21.84 24.25
CA ASP A 84 7.52 23.12 23.81
C ASP A 84 6.97 23.56 22.46
N LEU A 85 5.69 23.30 22.25
CA LEU A 85 4.99 23.69 21.02
C LEU A 85 4.51 25.13 21.14
N ALA A 86 4.69 25.94 20.08
CA ALA A 86 4.12 27.27 20.03
C ALA A 86 2.58 27.20 20.08
N ALA A 87 1.95 27.96 20.94
CA ALA A 87 0.50 28.00 21.03
C ALA A 87 -0.12 28.88 19.91
N TYR A 88 0.66 29.83 19.41
CA TYR A 88 0.22 30.82 18.43
C TYR A 88 1.26 30.98 17.34
N ASP A 89 0.82 31.37 16.15
CA ASP A 89 1.72 31.72 15.06
C ASP A 89 2.29 33.14 15.24
N ALA A 90 3.10 33.58 14.28
CA ALA A 90 3.77 34.90 14.35
C ALA A 90 2.78 36.06 14.29
N GLU A 91 1.57 35.85 13.75
CA GLU A 91 0.52 36.85 13.66
C GLU A 91 -0.44 36.84 14.86
N GLY A 92 -0.20 35.87 15.81
CA GLY A 92 -1.04 35.74 17.01
C GLY A 92 -2.23 34.83 16.86
N ASN A 93 -2.33 34.09 15.75
CA ASN A 93 -3.41 33.12 15.55
C ASN A 93 -3.07 31.81 16.26
N ALA A 94 -4.05 31.23 16.96
CA ALA A 94 -3.85 29.95 17.64
C ALA A 94 -3.60 28.83 16.64
N TYR A 95 -2.60 28.01 16.91
CA TYR A 95 -2.41 26.77 16.18
C TYR A 95 -3.44 25.73 16.59
N LYS A 96 -3.93 24.98 15.63
CA LYS A 96 -4.75 23.81 15.88
C LYS A 96 -3.86 22.56 15.84
N TYR A 97 -3.72 21.91 16.98
CA TYR A 97 -2.95 20.68 17.08
C TYR A 97 -3.85 19.46 17.09
N GLU A 98 -3.44 18.44 16.34
CA GLU A 98 -4.12 17.16 16.26
C GLU A 98 -3.07 16.07 16.25
N VAL A 99 -3.48 14.85 16.58
CA VAL A 99 -2.63 13.68 16.48
C VAL A 99 -3.28 12.66 15.56
N LYS A 100 -2.44 11.89 14.90
CA LYS A 100 -2.88 10.80 14.03
C LYS A 100 -1.91 9.65 14.17
N GLU A 101 -2.44 8.46 14.40
CA GLU A 101 -1.61 7.26 14.42
C GLU A 101 -1.32 6.80 13.00
N GLN A 102 -0.08 6.41 12.71
CA GLN A 102 0.21 5.74 11.46
C GLN A 102 -0.48 4.37 11.50
N PRO A 103 -1.10 3.93 10.39
CA PRO A 103 -1.91 2.72 10.38
C PRO A 103 -1.21 1.49 10.95
N VAL A 104 -1.94 0.71 11.74
CA VAL A 104 -1.47 -0.55 12.31
C VAL A 104 -2.32 -1.68 11.74
N ASP A 105 -1.67 -2.61 11.04
CA ASP A 105 -2.36 -3.73 10.43
C ASP A 105 -3.17 -4.52 11.46
N GLY A 106 -4.40 -4.84 11.10
CA GLY A 106 -5.27 -5.63 11.94
C GLY A 106 -5.99 -4.87 13.04
N TYR A 107 -5.86 -3.55 13.09
CA TYR A 107 -6.48 -2.72 14.09
C TYR A 107 -7.22 -1.54 13.49
N LYS A 108 -8.33 -1.17 14.12
CA LYS A 108 -9.06 0.06 13.85
C LYS A 108 -8.60 1.09 14.87
N SER A 109 -8.20 2.28 14.40
CA SER A 109 -7.72 3.36 15.26
C SER A 109 -8.79 4.42 15.47
N GLU A 110 -8.94 4.85 16.72
CA GLU A 110 -9.83 5.96 17.08
C GLU A 110 -9.05 6.94 17.95
N VAL A 111 -9.24 8.23 17.68
CA VAL A 111 -8.58 9.30 18.43
C VAL A 111 -9.64 10.14 19.13
N HIS A 112 -9.53 10.25 20.46
CA HIS A 112 -10.37 11.12 21.27
C HIS A 112 -9.46 12.14 21.96
N GLY A 113 -9.54 13.39 21.53
CA GLY A 113 -8.57 14.40 21.93
C GLY A 113 -7.18 13.98 21.44
N TYR A 114 -6.30 13.60 22.36
CA TYR A 114 -4.96 13.10 22.05
C TYR A 114 -4.76 11.65 22.47
N ASP A 115 -5.80 11.00 22.94
CA ASP A 115 -5.75 9.59 23.32
C ASP A 115 -6.15 8.71 22.16
N ILE A 116 -5.39 7.65 21.92
CA ILE A 116 -5.57 6.76 20.78
C ILE A 116 -5.97 5.38 21.27
N THR A 117 -7.06 4.83 20.71
CA THR A 117 -7.50 3.47 21.01
C THR A 117 -7.45 2.63 19.75
N ASN A 118 -6.76 1.50 19.80
CA ASN A 118 -6.76 0.52 18.71
C ASN A 118 -7.55 -0.70 19.12
N THR A 119 -8.55 -1.02 18.30
CA THR A 119 -9.39 -2.19 18.48
C THR A 119 -9.04 -3.22 17.43
N LYS A 120 -8.80 -4.46 17.84
CA LYS A 120 -8.48 -5.54 16.89
C LYS A 120 -9.69 -5.78 16.00
N VAL A 121 -9.46 -5.81 14.68
CA VAL A 121 -10.53 -6.05 13.71
C VAL A 121 -10.79 -7.55 13.57
N ALA A 122 -11.99 -7.90 13.13
CA ALA A 122 -12.34 -9.28 12.80
C ALA A 122 -11.43 -9.81 11.70
N GLN A 123 -11.15 -11.10 11.77
CA GLN A 123 -10.32 -11.78 10.77
C GLN A 123 -11.17 -12.70 9.92
N THR A 124 -10.69 -12.99 8.72
CA THR A 124 -11.32 -13.89 7.78
C THR A 124 -10.29 -14.79 7.13
N THR A 125 -10.79 -15.78 6.39
CA THR A 125 -9.96 -16.73 5.64
C THR A 125 -10.42 -16.76 4.20
N VAL A 126 -9.47 -16.80 3.29
CA VAL A 126 -9.74 -17.04 1.86
C VAL A 126 -9.15 -18.39 1.52
N GLU A 127 -9.99 -19.34 1.14
CA GLU A 127 -9.54 -20.67 0.77
C GLU A 127 -10.32 -21.19 -0.41
N GLY A 128 -9.70 -22.05 -1.19
CA GLY A 128 -10.31 -22.60 -2.37
C GLY A 128 -9.64 -23.85 -2.86
N THR A 129 -10.23 -24.41 -3.90
CA THR A 129 -9.76 -25.66 -4.52
C THR A 129 -9.46 -25.40 -5.99
N LYS A 130 -8.36 -25.99 -6.45
CA LYS A 130 -8.00 -26.01 -7.86
C LYS A 130 -8.52 -27.29 -8.50
N THR A 131 -9.24 -27.15 -9.60
CA THR A 131 -9.78 -28.28 -10.37
C THR A 131 -9.20 -28.25 -11.78
N TRP A 132 -8.81 -29.42 -12.27
CA TRP A 132 -8.29 -29.60 -13.62
C TRP A 132 -9.36 -30.27 -14.49
N LYS A 133 -9.67 -29.66 -15.65
CA LYS A 133 -10.50 -30.26 -16.69
C LYS A 133 -9.61 -30.55 -17.90
N ASP A 134 -8.89 -31.65 -17.83
CA ASP A 134 -7.89 -32.03 -18.83
C ASP A 134 -7.82 -33.53 -19.11
N GLY A 135 -8.78 -34.30 -18.62
CA GLY A 135 -8.79 -35.75 -18.80
C GLY A 135 -7.58 -36.44 -18.15
N ASN A 136 -7.14 -35.96 -17.00
CA ASN A 136 -5.96 -36.46 -16.28
C ASN A 136 -4.68 -36.34 -17.11
N ALA A 137 -4.53 -35.23 -17.82
CA ALA A 137 -3.34 -35.00 -18.64
C ALA A 137 -2.06 -35.07 -17.82
N THR A 138 -1.01 -35.62 -18.41
CA THR A 138 0.30 -35.70 -17.77
C THR A 138 1.11 -34.43 -17.94
N THR A 139 0.60 -33.48 -18.74
CA THR A 139 1.30 -32.21 -19.05
C THR A 139 1.00 -31.09 -18.07
N ARG A 140 0.12 -31.31 -17.07
CA ARG A 140 -0.16 -30.28 -16.08
C ARG A 140 1.07 -30.02 -15.23
N PRO A 141 1.31 -28.78 -14.80
CA PRO A 141 2.45 -28.48 -13.93
C PRO A 141 2.29 -29.16 -12.57
N ALA A 142 3.42 -29.35 -11.89
CA ALA A 142 3.43 -29.94 -10.55
C ALA A 142 2.75 -29.02 -9.52
N THR A 143 2.87 -27.72 -9.71
CA THR A 143 2.29 -26.71 -8.82
C THR A 143 1.67 -25.59 -9.64
N ILE A 144 0.70 -24.92 -9.04
CA ILE A 144 0.20 -23.65 -9.56
C ILE A 144 0.36 -22.60 -8.46
N LYS A 145 0.40 -21.35 -8.85
CA LYS A 145 0.51 -20.25 -7.92
C LYS A 145 -0.78 -19.44 -7.91
N VAL A 146 -1.26 -19.16 -6.73
CA VAL A 146 -2.48 -18.37 -6.51
C VAL A 146 -2.10 -17.09 -5.81
N ASP A 147 -2.42 -15.95 -6.42
CA ASP A 147 -2.23 -14.65 -5.83
C ASP A 147 -3.49 -14.25 -5.06
N LEU A 148 -3.29 -13.75 -3.86
CA LEU A 148 -4.35 -13.11 -3.08
C LEU A 148 -4.32 -11.62 -3.34
N LEU A 149 -5.46 -11.06 -3.72
CA LEU A 149 -5.62 -9.63 -3.94
C LEU A 149 -6.49 -9.03 -2.84
N GLN A 150 -6.02 -7.93 -2.29
CA GLN A 150 -6.76 -7.13 -1.32
C GLN A 150 -7.01 -5.77 -1.96
N ASN A 151 -8.28 -5.44 -2.18
CA ASN A 151 -8.66 -4.21 -2.88
C ASN A 151 -7.91 -4.03 -4.21
N GLY A 152 -7.76 -5.14 -4.97
CA GLY A 152 -7.11 -5.12 -6.27
C GLY A 152 -5.58 -5.21 -6.25
N GLN A 153 -4.95 -5.23 -5.10
CA GLN A 153 -3.49 -5.32 -4.96
C GLN A 153 -3.09 -6.72 -4.51
N VAL A 154 -2.08 -7.29 -5.17
CA VAL A 154 -1.52 -8.59 -4.75
C VAL A 154 -0.78 -8.40 -3.43
N ILE A 155 -1.20 -9.13 -2.40
CA ILE A 155 -0.57 -9.04 -1.07
C ILE A 155 0.11 -10.33 -0.65
N ASN A 156 -0.20 -11.46 -1.29
CA ASN A 156 0.42 -12.73 -0.96
C ASN A 156 0.22 -13.71 -2.12
N THR A 157 1.03 -14.77 -2.13
CA THR A 157 0.96 -15.84 -3.12
C THR A 157 1.17 -17.18 -2.42
N GLN A 158 0.35 -18.16 -2.78
CA GLN A 158 0.52 -19.54 -2.31
C GLN A 158 0.53 -20.52 -3.47
N GLU A 159 1.10 -21.69 -3.22
CA GLU A 159 1.13 -22.78 -4.18
C GLU A 159 0.09 -23.82 -3.83
N ALA A 160 -0.53 -24.40 -4.85
CA ALA A 160 -1.36 -25.58 -4.73
C ALA A 160 -0.74 -26.69 -5.58
N SER A 161 -0.83 -27.91 -5.11
CA SER A 161 -0.23 -29.08 -5.75
C SER A 161 -0.99 -30.34 -5.37
N GLU A 162 -0.61 -31.46 -5.97
CA GLU A 162 -1.18 -32.74 -5.58
C GLU A 162 -0.97 -33.02 -4.09
N ALA A 163 0.20 -32.66 -3.54
CA ALA A 163 0.49 -32.82 -2.12
C ALA A 163 -0.48 -32.07 -1.20
N THR A 164 -1.03 -30.93 -1.66
CA THR A 164 -2.02 -30.19 -0.89
C THR A 164 -3.46 -30.59 -1.24
N GLY A 165 -3.65 -31.61 -2.07
CA GLY A 165 -4.97 -31.95 -2.61
C GLY A 165 -5.52 -30.88 -3.52
N TRP A 166 -4.65 -30.09 -4.16
CA TRP A 166 -5.00 -28.95 -5.00
C TRP A 166 -5.81 -27.91 -4.24
N LYS A 167 -5.51 -27.75 -2.96
CA LYS A 167 -6.14 -26.75 -2.10
C LYS A 167 -5.14 -25.69 -1.70
N TYR A 168 -5.64 -24.49 -1.43
CA TYR A 168 -4.86 -23.40 -0.90
C TYR A 168 -5.69 -22.62 0.12
N GLY A 169 -5.02 -21.91 1.01
CA GLY A 169 -5.70 -21.10 2.01
C GLY A 169 -4.82 -19.99 2.53
N PHE A 170 -5.41 -18.80 2.66
CA PHE A 170 -4.81 -17.63 3.28
C PHE A 170 -5.59 -17.36 4.55
N LYS A 171 -4.91 -17.49 5.70
CA LYS A 171 -5.55 -17.37 7.00
C LYS A 171 -5.22 -16.05 7.68
N ASP A 172 -6.00 -15.75 8.73
CA ASP A 172 -5.74 -14.62 9.61
C ASP A 172 -5.70 -13.28 8.87
N LEU A 173 -6.57 -13.13 7.87
CA LEU A 173 -6.69 -11.91 7.10
C LEU A 173 -7.58 -10.91 7.83
N ALA A 174 -7.18 -9.65 7.88
CA ALA A 174 -8.05 -8.60 8.40
C ALA A 174 -9.30 -8.48 7.53
N ALA A 175 -10.48 -8.47 8.15
CA ALA A 175 -11.73 -8.29 7.42
C ALA A 175 -11.98 -6.83 7.06
N TYR A 176 -11.41 -5.90 7.84
CA TYR A 176 -11.61 -4.46 7.69
C TYR A 176 -10.29 -3.72 7.78
N ASP A 177 -10.23 -2.55 7.14
CA ASP A 177 -9.08 -1.66 7.27
C ASP A 177 -9.12 -0.86 8.58
N ALA A 178 -8.13 0.02 8.78
CA ALA A 178 -8.01 0.80 10.01
C ALA A 178 -9.14 1.80 10.20
N GLU A 179 -9.85 2.17 9.13
CA GLU A 179 -10.99 3.08 9.16
C GLU A 179 -12.33 2.34 9.29
N GLY A 180 -12.30 1.00 9.32
CA GLY A 180 -13.49 0.18 9.44
C GLY A 180 -14.15 -0.20 8.12
N ASN A 181 -13.51 0.06 6.99
CA ASN A 181 -14.01 -0.34 5.68
C ASN A 181 -13.66 -1.79 5.38
N ALA A 182 -14.61 -2.56 4.87
CA ALA A 182 -14.37 -3.96 4.52
C ALA A 182 -13.36 -4.07 3.39
N TYR A 183 -12.41 -4.99 3.54
CA TYR A 183 -11.52 -5.35 2.44
C TYR A 183 -12.25 -6.23 1.45
N LYS A 184 -11.99 -6.00 0.17
CA LYS A 184 -12.44 -6.89 -0.90
C LYS A 184 -11.30 -7.84 -1.23
N TYR A 185 -11.51 -9.14 -0.97
CA TYR A 185 -10.52 -10.16 -1.29
C TYR A 185 -10.91 -10.90 -2.56
N GLU A 186 -9.92 -11.15 -3.39
CA GLU A 186 -10.04 -11.90 -4.64
C GLU A 186 -8.81 -12.78 -4.80
N VAL A 187 -8.93 -13.80 -5.62
CA VAL A 187 -7.81 -14.66 -5.97
C VAL A 187 -7.63 -14.67 -7.48
N LYS A 188 -6.38 -14.83 -7.89
CA LYS A 188 -6.01 -14.93 -9.29
C LYS A 188 -4.92 -15.97 -9.44
N GLU A 189 -5.11 -16.90 -10.37
CA GLU A 189 -4.06 -17.87 -10.69
C GLU A 189 -3.04 -17.24 -11.61
N GLN A 190 -1.76 -17.45 -11.33
CA GLN A 190 -0.72 -17.08 -12.29
C GLN A 190 -0.88 -17.98 -13.53
N PRO A 191 -0.74 -17.43 -14.74
CA PRO A 191 -1.05 -18.16 -15.97
C PRO A 191 -0.37 -19.51 -16.08
N VAL A 192 -1.11 -20.52 -16.56
CA VAL A 192 -0.61 -21.85 -16.81
C VAL A 192 -0.72 -22.12 -18.30
N ASP A 193 0.42 -22.40 -18.95
CA ASP A 193 0.45 -22.66 -20.39
C ASP A 193 -0.46 -23.84 -20.77
N GLY A 194 -1.25 -23.63 -21.82
CA GLY A 194 -2.12 -24.67 -22.34
C GLY A 194 -3.46 -24.81 -21.63
N TYR A 195 -3.74 -23.93 -20.67
CA TYR A 195 -4.99 -23.98 -19.91
C TYR A 195 -5.67 -22.63 -19.87
N LYS A 196 -7.00 -22.66 -19.88
CA LYS A 196 -7.85 -21.52 -19.63
C LYS A 196 -8.27 -21.57 -18.17
N SER A 197 -8.06 -20.49 -17.43
CA SER A 197 -8.37 -20.39 -16.02
C SER A 197 -9.69 -19.67 -15.81
N GLU A 198 -10.53 -20.20 -14.93
CA GLU A 198 -11.77 -19.55 -14.50
C GLU A 198 -11.82 -19.58 -12.97
N VAL A 199 -12.23 -18.47 -12.39
CA VAL A 199 -12.35 -18.34 -10.94
C VAL A 199 -13.82 -18.07 -10.60
N LYS A 200 -14.37 -18.90 -9.73
CA LYS A 200 -15.71 -18.71 -9.17
C LYS A 200 -15.57 -18.64 -7.65
N GLY A 201 -15.86 -17.46 -7.08
CA GLY A 201 -15.54 -17.22 -5.68
C GLY A 201 -14.04 -17.34 -5.50
N TYR A 202 -13.62 -18.37 -4.79
CA TYR A 202 -12.19 -18.67 -4.58
C TYR A 202 -11.76 -20.01 -5.17
N ASP A 203 -12.65 -20.66 -5.91
CA ASP A 203 -12.33 -21.92 -6.59
C ASP A 203 -11.86 -21.66 -8.00
N ILE A 204 -10.80 -22.33 -8.39
CA ILE A 204 -10.15 -22.15 -9.69
C ILE A 204 -10.29 -23.42 -10.52
N THR A 205 -10.77 -23.26 -11.75
CA THR A 205 -10.87 -24.37 -12.70
C THR A 205 -10.00 -24.06 -13.91
N ASN A 206 -9.09 -24.99 -14.23
CA ASN A 206 -8.31 -24.91 -15.46
C ASN A 206 -8.79 -25.96 -16.46
N THR A 207 -9.17 -25.47 -17.64
CA THR A 207 -9.61 -26.32 -18.74
C THR A 207 -8.51 -26.33 -19.79
N LYS A 208 -8.12 -27.54 -20.24
CA LYS A 208 -7.10 -27.66 -21.28
C LYS A 208 -7.61 -27.04 -22.57
N VAL A 209 -6.82 -26.15 -23.17
CA VAL A 209 -7.21 -25.51 -24.42
C VAL A 209 -6.96 -26.43 -25.60
N ALA A 210 -7.73 -26.23 -26.67
CA ALA A 210 -7.54 -26.96 -27.91
C ALA A 210 -6.16 -26.66 -28.49
N GLN A 211 -5.54 -27.69 -29.05
CA GLN A 211 -4.23 -27.58 -29.69
C GLN A 211 -4.40 -27.61 -31.20
N THR A 212 -3.46 -26.99 -31.89
CA THR A 212 -3.42 -27.03 -33.34
C THR A 212 -1.97 -27.27 -33.78
N THR A 213 -1.80 -27.56 -35.05
CA THR A 213 -0.48 -27.79 -35.63
C THR A 213 -0.29 -26.82 -36.78
N VAL A 214 0.89 -26.26 -36.87
CA VAL A 214 1.31 -25.46 -38.02
C VAL A 214 2.42 -26.22 -38.69
N GLU A 215 2.19 -26.63 -39.94
CA GLU A 215 3.19 -27.38 -40.72
C GLU A 215 3.21 -26.90 -42.16
N GLY A 216 4.33 -27.02 -42.79
CA GLY A 216 4.49 -26.60 -44.18
C GLY A 216 5.72 -27.17 -44.78
N THR A 217 5.89 -26.96 -46.09
CA THR A 217 7.00 -27.46 -46.85
C THR A 217 7.72 -26.31 -47.52
N LYS A 218 9.04 -26.34 -47.48
CA LYS A 218 9.89 -25.41 -48.20
C LYS A 218 10.13 -25.92 -49.62
N THR A 219 9.86 -25.09 -50.60
CA THR A 219 10.11 -25.42 -51.99
C THR A 219 11.11 -24.44 -52.61
N TRP A 220 12.04 -24.94 -53.36
CA TRP A 220 13.03 -24.15 -54.08
C TRP A 220 12.66 -24.06 -55.56
N LYS A 221 12.58 -22.85 -56.11
CA LYS A 221 12.38 -22.63 -57.55
C LYS A 221 13.66 -21.98 -58.10
N ASP A 222 14.65 -22.78 -58.32
CA ASP A 222 16.00 -22.30 -58.70
C ASP A 222 16.69 -23.15 -59.76
N GLY A 223 15.91 -24.02 -60.45
CA GLY A 223 16.47 -24.89 -61.47
C GLY A 223 17.47 -25.91 -60.95
N ASN A 224 17.24 -26.41 -59.74
CA ASN A 224 18.15 -27.35 -59.07
C ASN A 224 19.54 -26.80 -58.86
N ALA A 225 19.65 -25.51 -58.53
CA ALA A 225 20.93 -24.87 -58.24
C ALA A 225 21.69 -25.62 -57.12
N THR A 226 23.03 -25.61 -57.23
CA THR A 226 23.89 -26.30 -56.27
C THR A 226 24.32 -25.42 -55.11
N ASP A 227 24.02 -24.12 -55.17
CA ASP A 227 24.48 -23.15 -54.19
C ASP A 227 23.43 -22.76 -53.14
N ARG A 228 22.30 -23.49 -53.08
CA ARG A 228 21.29 -23.23 -52.02
C ARG A 228 21.86 -23.59 -50.66
N PRO A 229 21.44 -22.86 -49.59
CA PRO A 229 21.89 -23.21 -48.24
C PRO A 229 21.37 -24.59 -47.83
N LYS A 230 22.10 -25.24 -46.92
CA LYS A 230 21.73 -26.58 -46.44
C LYS A 230 20.49 -26.54 -45.55
N THR A 231 20.30 -25.45 -44.85
CA THR A 231 19.17 -25.26 -43.94
C THR A 231 18.59 -23.87 -44.09
N ILE A 232 17.35 -23.75 -43.76
CA ILE A 232 16.68 -22.46 -43.58
C ILE A 232 16.11 -22.42 -42.15
N LYS A 233 15.85 -21.22 -41.66
CA LYS A 233 15.22 -21.01 -40.38
C LYS A 233 13.81 -20.48 -40.64
N VAL A 234 12.87 -21.00 -39.88
CA VAL A 234 11.46 -20.60 -39.96
C VAL A 234 11.02 -20.10 -38.59
N ASP A 235 10.56 -18.87 -38.54
CA ASP A 235 10.01 -18.31 -37.32
C ASP A 235 8.51 -18.59 -37.27
N LEU A 236 8.05 -19.01 -36.10
CA LEU A 236 6.62 -19.12 -35.81
C LEU A 236 6.16 -17.81 -35.18
N LEU A 237 5.14 -17.19 -35.74
CA LEU A 237 4.56 -15.97 -35.22
C LEU A 237 3.18 -16.28 -34.61
N GLN A 238 2.97 -15.76 -33.42
CA GLN A 238 1.67 -15.83 -32.76
C GLN A 238 1.16 -14.39 -32.60
N ASN A 239 0.03 -14.09 -33.23
CA ASN A 239 -0.50 -12.71 -33.27
C ASN A 239 0.55 -11.69 -33.71
N GLY A 240 1.36 -12.06 -34.71
CA GLY A 240 2.38 -11.19 -35.27
C GLY A 240 3.71 -11.12 -34.49
N GLN A 241 3.84 -11.86 -33.42
CA GLN A 241 5.08 -11.91 -32.60
C GLN A 241 5.76 -13.26 -32.73
N VAL A 242 7.08 -13.26 -32.90
CA VAL A 242 7.89 -14.48 -32.95
C VAL A 242 7.91 -15.18 -31.59
#